data_58f8bc5adb631736408d0943ec23c083
#
_entry.id   58f8bc5adb631736408d0943ec23c083
#
_cell.length_a   1.000
_cell.length_b   1.000
_cell.length_c   1.000
_cell.angle_alpha   90.00
_cell.angle_beta   90.00
_cell.angle_gamma   90.00
#
_symmetry.space_group_name_H-M   'P 1'
#
loop_
_entity.id
_entity.type
_entity.pdbx_description
1 polymer ?
#
loop_
_entity_poly.entity_id
_entity_poly.type
_entity_poly.pdbx_seq_one_letter_code
_entity_poly.pdbx_strand_id
1 'polypeptide(L)'
;KVVKRWWNYWTSLSSDEGYYWYSPKPEAADYGIINQFGAMCVAELILHDITGDDEYLVHPRMCANYFKRALRYLPDRDAYLWRYAYIGAEKNPDRMEDVGHGAMDVSFAFEMYRRGLVFNETDMVRFSNTYTNIFWKETPTGIFLGSHIDGSGTNDFPPILWVQLSRFNYRLWFNQWRLINKYLATRRLEKTYGGYVLQFL
;
A
#
# COMPACT_ATOMS: atom_id res chain seq x y z
N LYS A 1 -1.57 8.01 24.21
CA LYS A 1 -0.61 7.15 24.97
C LYS A 1 -0.14 5.94 24.15
N VAL A 2 -1.02 5.22 23.44
CA VAL A 2 -0.63 3.98 22.72
C VAL A 2 0.35 4.29 21.58
N VAL A 3 0.06 5.26 20.72
CA VAL A 3 0.92 5.65 19.58
C VAL A 3 2.31 6.06 20.06
N LYS A 4 2.42 6.97 21.03
CA LYS A 4 3.72 7.40 21.56
C LYS A 4 4.55 6.26 22.20
N ARG A 5 3.94 5.14 22.55
CA ARG A 5 4.64 3.95 23.01
C ARG A 5 5.44 3.27 21.91
N TRP A 6 4.96 3.35 20.66
CA TRP A 6 5.65 2.81 19.49
C TRP A 6 6.83 3.67 19.04
N TRP A 7 6.92 4.92 19.43
CA TRP A 7 8.07 5.77 19.14
C TRP A 7 9.39 5.23 19.68
N ASN A 8 9.34 4.34 20.68
CA ASN A 8 10.52 3.63 21.19
C ASN A 8 11.01 2.52 20.22
N TYR A 9 10.22 2.15 19.24
CA TYR A 9 10.52 1.08 18.26
C TYR A 9 10.70 1.69 16.87
N TRP A 10 11.69 2.56 16.77
CA TRP A 10 11.98 3.39 15.63
C TRP A 10 13.43 3.22 15.16
N THR A 11 13.65 3.11 13.85
CA THR A 11 14.97 3.21 13.20
C THR A 11 15.03 4.47 12.35
N SER A 12 15.94 5.38 12.70
CA SER A 12 16.28 6.53 11.86
C SER A 12 17.40 6.10 10.91
N LEU A 13 17.21 6.30 9.61
CA LEU A 13 18.21 6.03 8.57
C LEU A 13 18.97 7.28 8.19
N SER A 14 18.32 8.45 8.26
CA SER A 14 18.88 9.76 8.01
C SER A 14 18.06 10.83 8.74
N SER A 15 18.31 12.10 8.47
CA SER A 15 17.50 13.20 9.01
C SER A 15 16.05 13.22 8.50
N ASP A 16 15.77 12.58 7.37
CA ASP A 16 14.49 12.63 6.68
C ASP A 16 13.90 11.25 6.31
N GLU A 17 14.56 10.16 6.70
CA GLU A 17 14.11 8.79 6.46
C GLU A 17 14.22 7.92 7.70
N GLY A 18 13.22 7.04 7.87
CA GLY A 18 13.19 6.05 8.94
C GLY A 18 11.94 5.18 8.84
N TYR A 19 11.82 4.23 9.75
CA TYR A 19 10.66 3.34 9.82
C TYR A 19 10.42 2.82 11.23
N TYR A 20 9.17 2.44 11.50
CA TYR A 20 8.79 1.70 12.70
C TYR A 20 9.12 0.22 12.57
N TRP A 21 9.55 -0.37 13.67
CA TRP A 21 9.70 -1.82 13.76
C TRP A 21 8.33 -2.49 13.68
N TYR A 22 8.26 -3.65 13.06
CA TYR A 22 7.03 -4.43 12.98
C TYR A 22 6.68 -5.14 14.30
N SER A 23 7.61 -5.24 15.25
CA SER A 23 7.41 -5.78 16.59
C SER A 23 8.39 -5.15 17.58
N PRO A 24 8.13 -5.20 18.91
CA PRO A 24 9.04 -4.66 19.91
C PRO A 24 10.30 -5.52 20.15
N LYS A 25 10.58 -6.49 19.32
CA LYS A 25 11.76 -7.36 19.42
C LYS A 25 12.94 -6.76 18.65
N PRO A 26 14.19 -6.85 19.18
CA PRO A 26 15.36 -6.24 18.54
C PRO A 26 15.59 -6.64 17.08
N GLU A 27 15.31 -7.89 16.71
CA GLU A 27 15.43 -8.38 15.34
C GLU A 27 14.49 -7.70 14.34
N ALA A 28 13.45 -7.04 14.84
CA ALA A 28 12.52 -6.28 14.02
C ALA A 28 13.10 -4.93 13.54
N ALA A 29 14.17 -4.45 14.18
CA ALA A 29 14.86 -3.23 13.79
C ALA A 29 15.53 -3.33 12.41
N ASP A 30 15.82 -4.55 11.95
CA ASP A 30 16.50 -4.83 10.68
C ASP A 30 15.54 -4.88 9.48
N TYR A 31 14.22 -4.64 9.69
CA TYR A 31 13.21 -4.79 8.64
C TYR A 31 12.30 -3.57 8.53
N GLY A 32 12.41 -2.85 7.43
CA GLY A 32 11.50 -1.77 7.05
C GLY A 32 10.33 -2.31 6.22
N ILE A 33 9.30 -2.85 6.87
CA ILE A 33 8.11 -3.43 6.22
C ILE A 33 7.04 -2.36 6.08
N ILE A 34 6.74 -1.96 4.83
CA ILE A 34 5.95 -0.77 4.53
C ILE A 34 4.51 -0.90 5.06
N ASN A 35 3.83 -2.01 4.80
CA ASN A 35 2.45 -2.20 5.25
C ASN A 35 2.31 -2.20 6.79
N GLN A 36 3.36 -2.58 7.51
CA GLN A 36 3.35 -2.59 8.98
C GLN A 36 3.47 -1.17 9.55
N PHE A 37 4.48 -0.41 9.14
CA PHE A 37 4.65 0.95 9.63
C PHE A 37 3.62 1.93 9.03
N GLY A 38 3.13 1.68 7.82
CA GLY A 38 2.12 2.50 7.17
C GLY A 38 0.84 2.64 7.99
N ALA A 39 0.37 1.56 8.60
CA ALA A 39 -0.79 1.59 9.50
C ALA A 39 -0.56 2.49 10.74
N MET A 40 0.64 2.45 11.32
CA MET A 40 1.00 3.34 12.44
C MET A 40 1.05 4.80 11.99
N CYS A 41 1.66 5.07 10.84
CA CYS A 41 1.72 6.42 10.28
C CYS A 41 0.33 7.00 10.01
N VAL A 42 -0.61 6.20 9.48
CA VAL A 42 -2.00 6.65 9.29
C VAL A 42 -2.65 7.02 10.61
N ALA A 43 -2.42 6.26 11.70
CA ALA A 43 -2.92 6.61 13.01
C ALA A 43 -2.33 7.94 13.52
N GLU A 44 -1.04 8.22 13.28
CA GLU A 44 -0.41 9.50 13.62
C GLU A 44 -0.99 10.66 12.79
N LEU A 45 -1.21 10.46 11.48
CA LEU A 45 -1.84 11.48 10.62
C LEU A 45 -3.24 11.85 11.13
N ILE A 46 -4.03 10.88 11.57
CA ILE A 46 -5.34 11.11 12.18
C ILE A 46 -5.21 11.88 13.51
N LEU A 47 -4.21 11.56 14.33
CA LEU A 47 -3.95 12.30 15.57
C LEU A 47 -3.54 13.74 15.28
N HIS A 48 -2.72 14.00 14.27
CA HIS A 48 -2.43 15.35 13.82
C HIS A 48 -3.70 16.10 13.40
N ASP A 49 -4.57 15.48 12.59
CA ASP A 49 -5.82 16.10 12.15
C ASP A 49 -6.74 16.49 13.33
N ILE A 50 -6.70 15.72 14.42
CA ILE A 50 -7.52 15.96 15.62
C ILE A 50 -6.88 16.99 16.55
N THR A 51 -5.55 16.98 16.71
CA THR A 51 -4.86 17.75 17.76
C THR A 51 -4.20 19.02 17.24
N GLY A 52 -3.87 19.07 15.94
CA GLY A 52 -3.03 20.11 15.35
C GLY A 52 -1.56 20.06 15.76
N ASP A 53 -1.12 18.97 16.41
CA ASP A 53 0.25 18.81 16.91
C ASP A 53 1.16 18.23 15.82
N ASP A 54 2.06 19.06 15.29
CA ASP A 54 2.99 18.71 14.22
C ASP A 54 3.98 17.59 14.59
N GLU A 55 4.14 17.26 15.88
CA GLU A 55 4.94 16.13 16.32
C GLU A 55 4.49 14.82 15.66
N TYR A 56 3.17 14.67 15.40
CA TYR A 56 2.59 13.51 14.73
C TYR A 56 2.82 13.47 13.20
N LEU A 57 3.44 14.49 12.61
CA LEU A 57 3.83 14.48 11.19
C LEU A 57 5.28 14.01 10.98
N VAL A 58 6.11 13.99 12.01
CA VAL A 58 7.55 13.71 11.89
C VAL A 58 7.78 12.30 11.33
N HIS A 59 7.32 11.28 12.02
CA HIS A 59 7.52 9.89 11.60
C HIS A 59 6.79 9.54 10.30
N PRO A 60 5.51 9.93 10.07
CA PRO A 60 4.87 9.70 8.79
C PRO A 60 5.65 10.27 7.59
N ARG A 61 6.23 11.47 7.70
CA ARG A 61 7.06 12.04 6.62
C ARG A 61 8.31 11.22 6.37
N MET A 62 9.02 10.82 7.42
CA MET A 62 10.22 10.00 7.30
C MET A 62 9.92 8.61 6.72
N CYS A 63 8.84 7.98 7.13
CA CYS A 63 8.35 6.71 6.57
C CYS A 63 7.95 6.85 5.10
N ALA A 64 7.28 7.95 4.74
CA ALA A 64 6.87 8.20 3.37
C ALA A 64 8.06 8.46 2.43
N ASN A 65 9.08 9.17 2.90
CA ASN A 65 10.35 9.35 2.15
C ASN A 65 11.06 8.01 1.95
N TYR A 66 11.14 7.19 3.00
CA TYR A 66 11.66 5.82 2.92
C TYR A 66 10.90 4.99 1.87
N PHE A 67 9.56 5.00 1.91
CA PHE A 67 8.75 4.28 0.92
C PHE A 67 8.97 4.82 -0.50
N LYS A 68 8.96 6.13 -0.67
CA LYS A 68 9.16 6.77 -1.98
C LYS A 68 10.52 6.41 -2.60
N ARG A 69 11.57 6.34 -1.79
CA ARG A 69 12.90 5.88 -2.24
C ARG A 69 12.93 4.40 -2.62
N ALA A 70 12.11 3.57 -1.97
CA ALA A 70 12.01 2.15 -2.27
C ALA A 70 11.28 1.85 -3.59
N LEU A 71 10.59 2.83 -4.19
CA LEU A 71 9.85 2.67 -5.42
C LEU A 71 10.80 2.53 -6.63
N ARG A 72 10.57 1.50 -7.44
CA ARG A 72 11.21 1.32 -8.74
C ARG A 72 10.25 1.76 -9.83
N TYR A 73 10.58 2.82 -10.54
CA TYR A 73 9.81 3.28 -11.68
C TYR A 73 10.03 2.41 -12.91
N LEU A 74 8.94 2.06 -13.61
CA LEU A 74 8.91 1.34 -14.88
C LEU A 74 8.40 2.27 -15.99
N PRO A 75 9.29 2.85 -16.82
CA PRO A 75 8.89 3.81 -17.85
C PRO A 75 7.89 3.27 -18.86
N ASP A 76 8.09 2.03 -19.32
CA ASP A 76 7.24 1.39 -20.36
C ASP A 76 5.79 1.15 -19.88
N ARG A 77 5.55 1.21 -18.59
CA ARG A 77 4.25 1.01 -17.96
C ARG A 77 3.74 2.26 -17.25
N ASP A 78 4.59 3.29 -17.12
CA ASP A 78 4.39 4.46 -16.28
C ASP A 78 3.86 4.06 -14.89
N ALA A 79 4.53 3.12 -14.23
CA ALA A 79 4.08 2.46 -13.03
C ALA A 79 5.21 2.28 -12.02
N TYR A 80 4.85 1.98 -10.77
CA TYR A 80 5.79 1.65 -9.71
C TYR A 80 5.75 0.16 -9.36
N LEU A 81 6.95 -0.37 -9.02
CA LEU A 81 7.11 -1.63 -8.29
C LEU A 81 7.90 -1.39 -7.01
N TRP A 82 7.66 -2.22 -6.00
CA TRP A 82 8.43 -2.22 -4.76
C TRP A 82 8.47 -3.60 -4.13
N ARG A 83 9.39 -3.78 -3.19
CA ARG A 83 9.56 -5.03 -2.48
C ARG A 83 8.79 -5.00 -1.16
N TYR A 84 8.49 -6.17 -0.62
CA TYR A 84 7.86 -6.34 0.70
C TYR A 84 8.62 -5.61 1.82
N ALA A 85 9.95 -5.65 1.79
CA ALA A 85 10.82 -4.84 2.63
C ALA A 85 11.96 -4.27 1.79
N TYR A 86 12.32 -3.00 2.00
CA TYR A 86 13.46 -2.39 1.33
C TYR A 86 14.75 -2.64 2.14
N ILE A 87 14.75 -2.35 3.43
CA ILE A 87 15.77 -2.76 4.38
C ILE A 87 15.46 -4.18 4.84
N GLY A 88 16.49 -5.03 4.96
CA GLY A 88 16.33 -6.47 5.22
C GLY A 88 16.02 -7.30 3.95
N ALA A 89 15.95 -6.65 2.79
CA ALA A 89 15.72 -7.32 1.50
C ALA A 89 16.83 -8.31 1.13
N GLU A 90 18.04 -8.17 1.67
CA GLU A 90 19.14 -9.11 1.48
C GLU A 90 18.84 -10.52 2.00
N LYS A 91 17.92 -10.65 2.95
CA LYS A 91 17.46 -11.95 3.48
C LYS A 91 16.43 -12.62 2.56
N ASN A 92 15.75 -11.83 1.73
CA ASN A 92 14.82 -12.29 0.69
C ASN A 92 14.75 -11.27 -0.46
N PRO A 93 15.81 -11.16 -1.28
CA PRO A 93 15.99 -10.07 -2.23
C PRO A 93 14.94 -10.08 -3.36
N ASP A 94 14.33 -11.22 -3.65
CA ASP A 94 13.36 -11.37 -4.76
C ASP A 94 11.90 -11.26 -4.32
N ARG A 95 11.65 -11.05 -3.03
CA ARG A 95 10.28 -10.94 -2.53
C ARG A 95 9.65 -9.61 -2.93
N MET A 96 8.91 -9.65 -4.04
CA MET A 96 8.02 -8.56 -4.43
C MET A 96 6.85 -8.43 -3.43
N GLU A 97 6.31 -7.22 -3.33
CA GLU A 97 5.11 -7.00 -2.53
C GLU A 97 3.91 -7.76 -3.13
N ASP A 98 3.07 -8.34 -2.30
CA ASP A 98 1.82 -8.91 -2.75
C ASP A 98 0.74 -7.83 -2.91
N VAL A 99 -0.29 -8.12 -3.72
CA VAL A 99 -1.31 -7.12 -4.07
C VAL A 99 -2.21 -6.74 -2.89
N GLY A 100 -2.31 -7.58 -1.86
CA GLY A 100 -3.09 -7.31 -0.64
C GLY A 100 -2.35 -6.35 0.29
N HIS A 101 -1.10 -6.64 0.63
CA HIS A 101 -0.26 -5.75 1.43
C HIS A 101 0.07 -4.47 0.66
N GLY A 102 0.35 -4.56 -0.64
CA GLY A 102 0.54 -3.39 -1.50
C GLY A 102 -0.66 -2.44 -1.52
N ALA A 103 -1.88 -2.94 -1.31
CA ALA A 103 -3.05 -2.09 -1.11
C ALA A 103 -2.96 -1.25 0.18
N MET A 104 -2.36 -1.78 1.25
CA MET A 104 -2.12 -1.04 2.49
C MET A 104 -1.03 0.00 2.30
N ASP A 105 0.06 -0.34 1.59
CA ASP A 105 1.15 0.58 1.27
C ASP A 105 0.65 1.78 0.48
N VAL A 106 -0.14 1.52 -0.55
CA VAL A 106 -0.76 2.56 -1.38
C VAL A 106 -1.78 3.39 -0.59
N SER A 107 -2.49 2.78 0.36
CA SER A 107 -3.40 3.50 1.25
C SER A 107 -2.64 4.53 2.11
N PHE A 108 -1.49 4.14 2.65
CA PHE A 108 -0.62 5.07 3.37
C PHE A 108 -0.12 6.21 2.44
N ALA A 109 0.38 5.88 1.25
CA ALA A 109 0.82 6.89 0.28
C ALA A 109 -0.32 7.85 -0.11
N PHE A 110 -1.54 7.35 -0.25
CA PHE A 110 -2.72 8.15 -0.55
C PHE A 110 -3.09 9.10 0.60
N GLU A 111 -3.01 8.64 1.86
CA GLU A 111 -3.24 9.50 3.02
C GLU A 111 -2.19 10.61 3.16
N MET A 112 -0.93 10.36 2.78
CA MET A 112 0.11 11.38 2.68
C MET A 112 -0.20 12.37 1.56
N TYR A 113 -0.56 11.89 0.36
CA TYR A 113 -0.95 12.72 -0.78
C TYR A 113 -2.12 13.66 -0.44
N ARG A 114 -3.16 13.16 0.21
CA ARG A 114 -4.34 13.97 0.58
C ARG A 114 -4.00 15.18 1.47
N ARG A 115 -2.92 15.09 2.21
CA ARG A 115 -2.41 16.15 3.10
C ARG A 115 -1.32 17.01 2.45
N GLY A 116 -1.03 16.80 1.16
CA GLY A 116 0.03 17.53 0.44
C GLY A 116 1.44 17.16 0.92
N LEU A 117 1.63 15.95 1.45
CA LEU A 117 2.88 15.47 2.03
C LEU A 117 3.54 14.43 1.11
N VAL A 118 4.83 14.58 0.82
CA VAL A 118 5.75 13.65 0.16
C VAL A 118 5.29 13.15 -1.22
N PHE A 119 4.11 12.52 -1.31
CA PHE A 119 3.56 12.01 -2.56
C PHE A 119 2.74 13.07 -3.30
N ASN A 120 2.72 13.00 -4.63
CA ASN A 120 1.99 13.89 -5.51
C ASN A 120 1.04 13.13 -6.46
N GLU A 121 0.32 13.86 -7.31
CA GLU A 121 -0.65 13.27 -8.24
C GLU A 121 0.00 12.28 -9.23
N THR A 122 1.21 12.59 -9.70
CA THR A 122 1.95 11.69 -10.60
C THR A 122 2.25 10.35 -9.91
N ASP A 123 2.59 10.37 -8.61
CA ASP A 123 2.81 9.15 -7.85
C ASP A 123 1.51 8.33 -7.77
N MET A 124 0.37 8.98 -7.53
CA MET A 124 -0.94 8.31 -7.47
C MET A 124 -1.35 7.69 -8.82
N VAL A 125 -1.09 8.41 -9.92
CA VAL A 125 -1.29 7.86 -11.29
C VAL A 125 -0.43 6.61 -11.48
N ARG A 126 0.85 6.64 -11.12
CA ARG A 126 1.77 5.50 -11.27
C ARG A 126 1.38 4.30 -10.41
N PHE A 127 0.92 4.52 -9.18
CA PHE A 127 0.34 3.45 -8.37
C PHE A 127 -0.91 2.86 -9.02
N SER A 128 -1.81 3.70 -9.55
CA SER A 128 -2.99 3.19 -10.25
C SER A 128 -2.63 2.39 -11.51
N ASN A 129 -1.55 2.78 -12.22
CA ASN A 129 -1.03 2.06 -13.36
C ASN A 129 -0.38 0.72 -12.97
N THR A 130 0.20 0.61 -11.78
CA THR A 130 0.63 -0.70 -11.25
C THR A 130 -0.53 -1.69 -11.23
N TYR A 131 -1.71 -1.25 -10.75
CA TYR A 131 -2.91 -2.08 -10.81
C TYR A 131 -3.30 -2.42 -12.25
N THR A 132 -3.52 -1.39 -13.08
CA THR A 132 -4.16 -1.56 -14.39
C THR A 132 -3.25 -2.12 -15.47
N ASN A 133 -1.94 -1.85 -15.42
CA ASN A 133 -0.99 -2.15 -16.48
C ASN A 133 -0.06 -3.32 -16.16
N ILE A 134 0.01 -3.75 -14.89
CA ILE A 134 0.94 -4.81 -14.48
C ILE A 134 0.20 -6.03 -13.95
N PHE A 135 -0.52 -5.93 -12.83
CA PHE A 135 -1.08 -7.13 -12.21
C PHE A 135 -2.55 -7.42 -12.59
N TRP A 136 -3.29 -6.50 -13.22
CA TRP A 136 -4.55 -6.82 -13.86
C TRP A 136 -4.30 -7.68 -15.09
N LYS A 137 -5.00 -8.83 -15.18
CA LYS A 137 -4.90 -9.77 -16.30
C LYS A 137 -6.28 -10.02 -16.87
N GLU A 138 -6.35 -9.95 -18.19
CA GLU A 138 -7.54 -10.28 -18.96
C GLU A 138 -7.17 -11.28 -20.06
N THR A 139 -7.87 -12.41 -20.09
CA THR A 139 -7.67 -13.48 -21.07
C THR A 139 -9.02 -13.89 -21.66
N PRO A 140 -9.04 -14.65 -22.78
CA PRO A 140 -10.29 -15.19 -23.33
C PRO A 140 -11.07 -16.05 -22.31
N THR A 141 -10.41 -16.63 -21.33
CA THR A 141 -11.03 -17.48 -20.29
C THR A 141 -11.51 -16.71 -19.06
N GLY A 142 -11.18 -15.42 -18.95
CA GLY A 142 -11.64 -14.57 -17.86
C GLY A 142 -10.65 -13.54 -17.36
N ILE A 143 -11.03 -12.89 -16.28
CA ILE A 143 -10.23 -11.88 -15.57
C ILE A 143 -9.66 -12.44 -14.27
N PHE A 144 -8.42 -12.07 -13.95
CA PHE A 144 -7.75 -12.39 -12.71
C PHE A 144 -6.67 -11.36 -12.38
N LEU A 145 -6.12 -11.42 -11.18
CA LEU A 145 -5.00 -10.58 -10.75
C LEU A 145 -3.73 -11.42 -10.57
N GLY A 146 -2.57 -10.80 -10.73
CA GLY A 146 -1.33 -11.34 -10.17
C GLY A 146 -1.42 -11.43 -8.65
N SER A 147 -0.68 -12.35 -8.04
CA SER A 147 -0.53 -12.41 -6.57
C SER A 147 0.34 -11.28 -6.05
N HIS A 148 1.29 -10.83 -6.87
CA HIS A 148 2.24 -9.77 -6.55
C HIS A 148 2.08 -8.59 -7.51
N ILE A 149 2.57 -7.44 -7.07
CA ILE A 149 2.44 -6.19 -7.83
C ILE A 149 3.20 -6.19 -9.16
N ASP A 150 4.17 -7.08 -9.36
CA ASP A 150 4.85 -7.32 -10.63
C ASP A 150 4.03 -8.18 -11.61
N GLY A 151 2.85 -8.61 -11.19
CA GLY A 151 1.94 -9.44 -11.97
C GLY A 151 2.26 -10.93 -11.93
N SER A 152 3.23 -11.38 -11.13
CA SER A 152 3.52 -12.80 -10.93
C SER A 152 2.45 -13.50 -10.08
N GLY A 153 2.34 -14.80 -10.25
CA GLY A 153 1.34 -15.62 -9.57
C GLY A 153 -0.10 -15.31 -10.01
N THR A 154 -1.06 -15.85 -9.25
CA THR A 154 -2.49 -15.61 -9.47
C THR A 154 -3.18 -15.35 -8.14
N ASN A 155 -3.96 -14.29 -8.07
CA ASN A 155 -4.76 -13.92 -6.91
C ASN A 155 -6.25 -14.03 -7.24
N ASP A 156 -6.96 -14.70 -6.37
CA ASP A 156 -8.41 -14.89 -6.49
C ASP A 156 -9.22 -13.82 -5.74
N PHE A 157 -8.61 -12.92 -4.98
CA PHE A 157 -9.31 -11.92 -4.17
C PHE A 157 -9.12 -10.50 -4.70
N PRO A 158 -10.18 -9.66 -4.76
CA PRO A 158 -10.05 -8.25 -5.09
C PRO A 158 -9.40 -7.49 -3.93
N PRO A 159 -8.23 -6.85 -4.12
CA PRO A 159 -7.61 -6.01 -3.11
C PRO A 159 -8.32 -4.64 -3.08
N ILE A 160 -9.41 -4.54 -2.32
CA ILE A 160 -10.39 -3.46 -2.37
C ILE A 160 -9.78 -2.07 -2.12
N LEU A 161 -8.78 -1.95 -1.25
CA LEU A 161 -8.19 -0.65 -0.92
C LEU A 161 -7.55 0.08 -2.12
N TRP A 162 -7.25 -0.63 -3.22
CA TRP A 162 -6.80 0.03 -4.45
C TRP A 162 -7.86 0.93 -5.06
N VAL A 163 -9.15 0.73 -4.75
CA VAL A 163 -10.27 1.53 -5.32
C VAL A 163 -10.11 3.03 -5.04
N GLN A 164 -9.45 3.42 -3.97
CA GLN A 164 -9.19 4.82 -3.64
C GLN A 164 -8.39 5.57 -4.74
N LEU A 165 -7.65 4.85 -5.58
CA LEU A 165 -6.91 5.41 -6.71
C LEU A 165 -7.76 5.56 -7.99
N SER A 166 -9.03 5.18 -7.98
CA SER A 166 -9.91 5.24 -9.16
C SER A 166 -10.07 6.65 -9.74
N ARG A 167 -9.93 7.66 -8.88
CA ARG A 167 -9.95 9.08 -9.32
C ARG A 167 -8.79 9.46 -10.23
N PHE A 168 -7.69 8.71 -10.21
CA PHE A 168 -6.49 8.94 -11.04
C PHE A 168 -6.47 8.07 -12.29
N ASN A 169 -7.25 6.97 -12.29
CA ASN A 169 -7.39 6.08 -13.43
C ASN A 169 -8.75 5.37 -13.37
N TYR A 170 -9.70 5.81 -14.20
CA TYR A 170 -11.06 5.25 -14.21
C TYR A 170 -11.11 3.75 -14.55
N ARG A 171 -10.10 3.23 -15.29
CA ARG A 171 -10.02 1.79 -15.59
C ARG A 171 -9.90 0.97 -14.32
N LEU A 172 -9.23 1.51 -13.28
CA LEU A 172 -9.10 0.82 -12.00
C LEU A 172 -10.47 0.59 -11.37
N TRP A 173 -11.34 1.62 -11.33
CA TRP A 173 -12.70 1.46 -10.83
C TRP A 173 -13.48 0.41 -11.60
N PHE A 174 -13.46 0.49 -12.93
CA PHE A 174 -14.17 -0.45 -13.81
C PHE A 174 -13.66 -1.89 -13.64
N ASN A 175 -12.36 -2.07 -13.53
CA ASN A 175 -11.73 -3.36 -13.32
C ASN A 175 -12.11 -3.95 -11.95
N GLN A 176 -12.06 -3.14 -10.89
CA GLN A 176 -12.50 -3.56 -9.55
C GLN A 176 -13.98 -3.96 -9.55
N TRP A 177 -14.83 -3.16 -10.15
CA TRP A 177 -16.27 -3.47 -10.28
C TRP A 177 -16.50 -4.80 -10.99
N ARG A 178 -15.84 -5.07 -12.11
CA ARG A 178 -15.90 -6.35 -12.84
C ARG A 178 -15.46 -7.52 -11.96
N LEU A 179 -14.38 -7.35 -11.24
CA LEU A 179 -13.83 -8.38 -10.37
C LEU A 179 -14.79 -8.68 -9.21
N ILE A 180 -15.29 -7.65 -8.54
CA ILE A 180 -16.26 -7.79 -7.45
C ILE A 180 -17.52 -8.53 -7.94
N ASN A 181 -18.08 -8.14 -9.08
CA ASN A 181 -19.26 -8.83 -9.64
C ASN A 181 -18.98 -10.31 -9.95
N LYS A 182 -17.80 -10.63 -10.48
CA LYS A 182 -17.39 -12.02 -10.68
C LYS A 182 -17.40 -12.80 -9.36
N TYR A 183 -16.90 -12.19 -8.26
CA TYR A 183 -16.83 -12.86 -6.96
C TYR A 183 -18.20 -12.94 -6.28
N LEU A 184 -19.04 -11.93 -6.37
CA LEU A 184 -20.42 -11.97 -5.88
C LEU A 184 -21.21 -13.08 -6.58
N ALA A 185 -21.10 -13.21 -7.89
CA ALA A 185 -21.76 -14.27 -8.66
C ALA A 185 -21.31 -15.69 -8.24
N THR A 186 -20.10 -15.84 -7.71
CA THR A 186 -19.57 -17.13 -7.21
C THR A 186 -19.79 -17.32 -5.70
N ARG A 187 -20.48 -16.40 -5.02
CA ARG A 187 -20.70 -16.36 -3.56
C ARG A 187 -19.42 -16.45 -2.70
N ARG A 188 -18.27 -16.22 -3.28
CA ARG A 188 -16.99 -16.27 -2.53
C ARG A 188 -16.82 -15.09 -1.59
N LEU A 189 -17.34 -13.90 -1.97
CA LEU A 189 -17.23 -12.68 -1.15
C LEU A 189 -18.12 -12.71 0.11
N GLU A 190 -19.26 -13.38 0.05
CA GLU A 190 -20.15 -13.52 1.23
C GLU A 190 -19.44 -14.18 2.41
N LYS A 191 -18.48 -15.07 2.16
CA LYS A 191 -17.75 -15.79 3.21
C LYS A 191 -16.59 -15.02 3.81
N THR A 192 -16.00 -14.07 3.07
CA THR A 192 -14.72 -13.45 3.45
C THR A 192 -14.82 -11.95 3.76
N TYR A 193 -15.74 -11.22 3.11
CA TYR A 193 -15.82 -9.76 3.17
C TYR A 193 -17.25 -9.21 3.35
N GLY A 194 -18.20 -10.02 3.81
CA GLY A 194 -19.62 -9.69 3.88
C GLY A 194 -19.98 -8.33 4.52
N GLY A 195 -19.07 -7.73 5.31
CA GLY A 195 -19.25 -6.39 5.88
C GLY A 195 -18.63 -5.27 5.07
N TYR A 196 -17.58 -5.52 4.26
CA TYR A 196 -16.82 -4.46 3.59
C TYR A 196 -17.31 -4.11 2.19
N VAL A 197 -17.86 -5.07 1.45
CA VAL A 197 -18.33 -4.85 0.07
C VAL A 197 -19.59 -3.98 0.03
N LEU A 198 -20.47 -4.10 1.01
CA LEU A 198 -21.71 -3.31 1.11
C LEU A 198 -21.47 -1.82 1.46
N GLN A 199 -20.28 -1.45 1.93
CA GLN A 199 -19.95 -0.04 2.23
C GLN A 199 -19.51 0.76 0.99
N PHE A 200 -19.28 0.12 -0.14
CA PHE A 200 -18.77 0.75 -1.36
C PHE A 200 -19.74 0.64 -2.55
N LEU A 201 -20.89 -0.02 -2.37
CA LEU A 201 -22.00 -0.06 -3.32
C LEU A 201 -23.10 0.92 -2.93
#